data_a20f31fc4f72e624f0a77054d0fe0148
#
_entry.id   a20f31fc4f72e624f0a77054d0fe0148
#
_cell.length_a   1.000
_cell.length_b   1.000
_cell.length_c   1.000
_cell.angle_alpha   90.00
_cell.angle_beta   90.00
_cell.angle_gamma   90.00
#
_symmetry.space_group_name_H-M   'P 1'
#
loop_
_entity.id
_entity.type
_entity.pdbx_description
1 polymer ?
#
loop_
_entity_poly.entity_id
_entity_poly.type
_entity_poly.pdbx_seq_one_letter_code
_entity_poly.pdbx_strand_id
1 'polypeptide(L)'
;MSAFATAGPSRRLTQEEADAVCARHDRLWTARPGGARAVFSWMDLTGLNFRGRNLSDADFTGAILTGCKFIGARLDHAVFFGADLQGADLSEASMRRADLRGSCLRGADLTGADLFEADLREGSIAAVDKGRGLRLLEHVNKVAEAQGATLAGANLERSKLSGIVAVRADFSDAILKDAKLVRANLKQCDMNGANLQGADLSGADLSGADLRDSVLIGATIYGCNVDGAKMEGALTDQPIGQDVADMPYDQMISDHALWCETGGAEGSPSHFDGADLRALKSIKGYKLTGLSAKGAIFYGVEMEGAQLQGAHLEGADLRNCNLRRADLRGARLIGAKLSGSDMREALLGPLMISADRVLPSDMTRVIAKGTDFSHADLRQAVMLFADLSRSNFTGAQMRQADLTGAHRAGVRGLEQPLITDG
;
A
#
# COMPACT_ATOMS: atom_id res chain seq x y z
N MET A 1 -13.11 13.96 -27.75
CA MET A 1 -12.60 13.32 -28.98
C MET A 1 -11.14 13.00 -28.74
N SER A 2 -10.78 11.71 -28.74
CA SER A 2 -9.45 11.21 -28.38
C SER A 2 -8.40 11.61 -29.43
N ALA A 3 -7.31 12.28 -28.99
CA ALA A 3 -6.17 12.67 -29.83
C ALA A 3 -5.20 11.51 -30.13
N PHE A 4 -5.72 10.28 -30.24
CA PHE A 4 -4.92 9.08 -30.53
C PHE A 4 -4.79 8.78 -32.03
N ALA A 5 -4.85 9.75 -32.91
CA ALA A 5 -4.75 9.47 -34.32
C ALA A 5 -3.60 10.22 -34.98
N THR A 6 -2.58 9.47 -35.44
CA THR A 6 -2.09 9.49 -36.83
C THR A 6 -0.74 8.78 -36.98
N ALA A 7 -0.58 7.61 -36.38
CA ALA A 7 0.21 6.57 -37.04
C ALA A 7 -0.79 5.79 -37.91
N GLY A 8 -0.43 5.35 -39.11
CA GLY A 8 -1.32 4.55 -39.97
C GLY A 8 -1.88 3.34 -39.21
N PRO A 9 -2.89 2.61 -39.75
CA PRO A 9 -3.63 1.60 -39.01
C PRO A 9 -2.64 0.66 -38.30
N SER A 10 -2.68 0.69 -36.95
CA SER A 10 -1.86 -0.20 -36.13
C SER A 10 -2.21 -1.64 -36.49
N ARG A 11 -1.21 -2.46 -36.78
CA ARG A 11 -1.46 -3.89 -37.04
C ARG A 11 -2.09 -4.50 -35.79
N ARG A 12 -3.30 -5.01 -35.92
CA ARG A 12 -3.96 -5.77 -34.86
C ARG A 12 -3.38 -7.17 -34.81
N LEU A 13 -2.98 -7.60 -33.63
CA LEU A 13 -2.54 -8.98 -33.37
C LEU A 13 -3.69 -9.83 -32.86
N THR A 14 -3.66 -11.12 -33.22
CA THR A 14 -4.48 -12.13 -32.56
C THR A 14 -3.80 -12.59 -31.27
N GLN A 15 -4.54 -13.29 -30.40
CA GLN A 15 -3.97 -13.88 -29.19
C GLN A 15 -2.83 -14.86 -29.52
N GLU A 16 -3.00 -15.68 -30.55
CA GLU A 16 -2.00 -16.65 -30.99
C GLU A 16 -0.68 -15.99 -31.45
N GLU A 17 -0.78 -14.92 -32.22
CA GLU A 17 0.40 -14.14 -32.65
C GLU A 17 1.11 -13.52 -31.44
N ALA A 18 0.36 -12.96 -30.49
CA ALA A 18 0.92 -12.39 -29.26
C ALA A 18 1.59 -13.47 -28.40
N ASP A 19 0.95 -14.64 -28.27
CA ASP A 19 1.52 -15.79 -27.54
C ASP A 19 2.81 -16.31 -28.17
N ALA A 20 2.93 -16.27 -29.50
CA ALA A 20 4.16 -16.62 -30.21
C ALA A 20 5.30 -15.61 -29.89
N VAL A 21 4.98 -14.31 -29.74
CA VAL A 21 5.96 -13.29 -29.31
C VAL A 21 6.37 -13.55 -27.85
N CYS A 22 5.41 -13.81 -26.95
CA CYS A 22 5.67 -14.13 -25.56
C CYS A 22 6.53 -15.39 -25.40
N ALA A 23 6.26 -16.46 -26.18
CA ALA A 23 7.06 -17.69 -26.15
C ALA A 23 8.53 -17.47 -26.54
N ARG A 24 8.81 -16.54 -27.46
CA ARG A 24 10.19 -16.12 -27.79
C ARG A 24 10.82 -15.35 -26.64
N HIS A 25 10.05 -14.50 -25.99
CA HIS A 25 10.49 -13.73 -24.83
C HIS A 25 10.84 -14.65 -23.66
N ASP A 26 10.01 -15.66 -23.38
CA ASP A 26 10.26 -16.66 -22.35
C ASP A 26 11.55 -17.47 -22.61
N ARG A 27 11.86 -17.76 -23.90
CA ARG A 27 13.16 -18.37 -24.27
C ARG A 27 14.34 -17.49 -23.95
N LEU A 28 14.23 -16.18 -24.16
CA LEU A 28 15.28 -15.22 -23.78
C LEU A 28 15.56 -15.28 -22.28
N TRP A 29 14.51 -15.24 -21.45
CA TRP A 29 14.64 -15.29 -19.99
C TRP A 29 15.13 -16.64 -19.45
N THR A 30 14.92 -17.71 -20.21
CA THR A 30 15.41 -19.06 -19.88
C THR A 30 16.71 -19.41 -20.58
N ALA A 31 17.38 -18.44 -21.21
CA ALA A 31 18.62 -18.61 -21.99
C ALA A 31 18.56 -19.74 -23.05
N ARG A 32 17.39 -19.93 -23.67
CA ARG A 32 17.19 -20.95 -24.72
C ARG A 32 17.41 -20.34 -26.12
N PRO A 33 17.88 -21.16 -27.08
CA PRO A 33 18.07 -20.70 -28.48
C PRO A 33 16.78 -20.13 -29.09
N GLY A 34 16.93 -19.08 -29.90
CA GLY A 34 15.80 -18.41 -30.56
C GLY A 34 14.98 -17.50 -29.65
N GLY A 35 15.49 -17.19 -28.45
CA GLY A 35 14.90 -16.18 -27.56
C GLY A 35 15.06 -14.77 -28.13
N ALA A 36 14.03 -13.94 -27.97
CA ALA A 36 14.03 -12.53 -28.36
C ALA A 36 13.14 -11.71 -27.43
N ARG A 37 13.52 -10.47 -27.13
CA ARG A 37 12.71 -9.51 -26.38
C ARG A 37 11.34 -9.35 -27.05
N ALA A 38 10.26 -9.32 -26.27
CA ALA A 38 8.93 -9.01 -26.78
C ALA A 38 8.87 -7.54 -27.20
N VAL A 39 8.47 -7.31 -28.45
CA VAL A 39 8.29 -5.98 -29.02
C VAL A 39 6.89 -5.91 -29.62
N PHE A 40 6.05 -5.08 -29.01
CA PHE A 40 4.66 -4.81 -29.40
C PHE A 40 4.43 -3.34 -29.74
N SER A 41 5.54 -2.60 -30.01
CA SER A 41 5.48 -1.16 -30.27
C SER A 41 4.54 -0.85 -31.42
N TRP A 42 3.61 0.10 -31.21
CA TRP A 42 2.63 0.58 -32.18
C TRP A 42 1.65 -0.48 -32.71
N MET A 43 1.49 -1.58 -32.00
CA MET A 43 0.54 -2.64 -32.36
C MET A 43 -0.80 -2.46 -31.63
N ASP A 44 -1.88 -2.94 -32.25
CA ASP A 44 -3.18 -3.06 -31.60
C ASP A 44 -3.32 -4.45 -30.95
N LEU A 45 -3.36 -4.46 -29.63
CA LEU A 45 -3.45 -5.63 -28.77
C LEU A 45 -4.78 -5.64 -27.99
N THR A 46 -5.75 -4.82 -28.40
CA THR A 46 -7.02 -4.62 -27.67
C THR A 46 -7.63 -5.93 -27.21
N GLY A 47 -7.88 -6.04 -25.92
CA GLY A 47 -8.57 -7.16 -25.26
C GLY A 47 -7.73 -8.44 -25.11
N LEU A 48 -6.45 -8.45 -25.48
CA LEU A 48 -5.61 -9.64 -25.36
C LEU A 48 -5.28 -9.98 -23.89
N ASN A 49 -4.98 -11.25 -23.66
CA ASN A 49 -4.71 -11.81 -22.34
C ASN A 49 -3.22 -12.14 -22.15
N PHE A 50 -2.58 -11.44 -21.21
CA PHE A 50 -1.20 -11.61 -20.79
C PHE A 50 -1.09 -12.00 -19.32
N ARG A 51 -2.16 -12.55 -18.73
CA ARG A 51 -2.21 -12.93 -17.31
C ARG A 51 -1.03 -13.83 -16.92
N GLY A 52 -0.31 -13.44 -15.84
CA GLY A 52 0.80 -14.19 -15.26
C GLY A 52 2.02 -14.35 -16.17
N ARG A 53 2.05 -13.71 -17.35
CA ARG A 53 3.20 -13.76 -18.26
C ARG A 53 4.40 -13.00 -17.70
N ASN A 54 5.59 -13.48 -17.96
CA ASN A 54 6.80 -12.69 -17.78
C ASN A 54 7.07 -11.86 -19.04
N LEU A 55 6.87 -10.56 -18.92
CA LEU A 55 7.08 -9.56 -19.97
C LEU A 55 8.00 -8.44 -19.45
N SER A 56 8.90 -8.79 -18.52
CA SER A 56 9.93 -7.86 -18.04
C SER A 56 10.77 -7.36 -19.23
N ASP A 57 11.11 -6.08 -19.25
CA ASP A 57 11.78 -5.39 -20.35
C ASP A 57 11.04 -5.39 -21.71
N ALA A 58 9.80 -5.87 -21.79
CA ALA A 58 9.03 -5.82 -23.04
C ALA A 58 8.78 -4.39 -23.50
N ASP A 59 8.63 -4.20 -24.82
CA ASP A 59 8.40 -2.89 -25.44
C ASP A 59 6.96 -2.79 -25.96
N PHE A 60 6.15 -1.97 -25.29
CA PHE A 60 4.78 -1.62 -25.64
C PHE A 60 4.66 -0.14 -26.08
N THR A 61 5.75 0.49 -26.52
CA THR A 61 5.75 1.90 -26.91
C THR A 61 4.60 2.19 -27.89
N GLY A 62 3.71 3.12 -27.56
CA GLY A 62 2.59 3.53 -28.41
C GLY A 62 1.59 2.43 -28.74
N ALA A 63 1.63 1.28 -28.08
CA ALA A 63 0.69 0.18 -28.30
C ALA A 63 -0.73 0.54 -27.83
N ILE A 64 -1.74 -0.02 -28.48
CA ILE A 64 -3.14 0.02 -28.04
C ILE A 64 -3.39 -1.23 -27.21
N LEU A 65 -3.58 -1.03 -25.91
CA LEU A 65 -3.71 -2.07 -24.89
C LEU A 65 -5.08 -1.99 -24.18
N THR A 66 -6.04 -1.32 -24.84
CA THR A 66 -7.38 -1.12 -24.27
C THR A 66 -8.01 -2.45 -23.86
N GLY A 67 -8.42 -2.56 -22.60
CA GLY A 67 -9.05 -3.76 -22.04
C GLY A 67 -8.17 -5.01 -21.99
N CYS A 68 -6.85 -4.90 -22.18
CA CYS A 68 -5.94 -6.04 -22.02
C CYS A 68 -5.92 -6.54 -20.57
N LYS A 69 -5.59 -7.83 -20.38
CA LYS A 69 -5.49 -8.47 -19.08
C LYS A 69 -4.03 -8.81 -18.76
N PHE A 70 -3.46 -8.09 -17.81
CA PHE A 70 -2.10 -8.29 -17.29
C PHE A 70 -2.09 -8.75 -15.82
N ILE A 71 -3.18 -9.32 -15.35
CA ILE A 71 -3.36 -9.75 -13.95
C ILE A 71 -2.15 -10.59 -13.50
N GLY A 72 -1.44 -10.14 -12.46
CA GLY A 72 -0.27 -10.82 -11.90
C GLY A 72 0.89 -11.00 -12.90
N ALA A 73 0.93 -10.28 -14.01
CA ALA A 73 2.04 -10.32 -14.97
C ALA A 73 3.30 -9.66 -14.39
N ARG A 74 4.47 -10.10 -14.84
CA ARG A 74 5.73 -9.43 -14.56
C ARG A 74 6.08 -8.50 -15.71
N LEU A 75 6.06 -7.22 -15.43
CA LEU A 75 6.27 -6.11 -16.38
C LEU A 75 7.38 -5.18 -15.88
N ASP A 76 8.31 -5.71 -15.06
CA ASP A 76 9.42 -4.94 -14.53
C ASP A 76 10.25 -4.36 -15.68
N HIS A 77 10.57 -3.06 -15.60
CA HIS A 77 11.30 -2.33 -16.65
C HIS A 77 10.62 -2.31 -18.04
N ALA A 78 9.37 -2.77 -18.15
CA ALA A 78 8.66 -2.71 -19.43
C ALA A 78 8.40 -1.25 -19.85
N VAL A 79 8.39 -1.01 -21.16
CA VAL A 79 8.21 0.32 -21.73
C VAL A 79 6.79 0.45 -22.27
N PHE A 80 5.96 1.26 -21.60
CA PHE A 80 4.60 1.64 -22.00
C PHE A 80 4.52 3.10 -22.46
N PHE A 81 5.64 3.65 -22.92
CA PHE A 81 5.72 5.05 -23.33
C PHE A 81 4.64 5.39 -24.35
N GLY A 82 3.73 6.31 -24.00
CA GLY A 82 2.62 6.73 -24.85
C GLY A 82 1.58 5.65 -25.18
N ALA A 83 1.60 4.50 -24.51
CA ALA A 83 0.65 3.41 -24.72
C ALA A 83 -0.77 3.78 -24.23
N ASP A 84 -1.78 3.16 -24.85
CA ASP A 84 -3.18 3.27 -24.43
C ASP A 84 -3.60 2.03 -23.65
N LEU A 85 -3.62 2.16 -22.33
CA LEU A 85 -3.99 1.14 -21.35
C LEU A 85 -5.43 1.36 -20.81
N GLN A 86 -6.28 2.07 -21.52
CA GLN A 86 -7.62 2.39 -21.07
C GLN A 86 -8.41 1.12 -20.73
N GLY A 87 -8.92 1.04 -19.48
CA GLY A 87 -9.67 -0.10 -19.00
C GLY A 87 -8.90 -1.41 -18.93
N ALA A 88 -7.56 -1.39 -19.02
CA ALA A 88 -6.74 -2.59 -18.86
C ALA A 88 -6.76 -3.06 -17.40
N ASP A 89 -6.68 -4.37 -17.20
CA ASP A 89 -6.57 -5.00 -15.89
C ASP A 89 -5.10 -5.37 -15.62
N LEU A 90 -4.46 -4.59 -14.79
CA LEU A 90 -3.06 -4.71 -14.33
C LEU A 90 -3.00 -5.12 -12.85
N SER A 91 -4.11 -5.62 -12.30
CA SER A 91 -4.18 -5.98 -10.88
C SER A 91 -3.10 -7.00 -10.52
N GLU A 92 -2.46 -6.79 -9.35
CA GLU A 92 -1.37 -7.61 -8.82
C GLU A 92 -0.13 -7.72 -9.75
N ALA A 93 -0.04 -6.91 -10.82
CA ALA A 93 1.11 -6.93 -11.73
C ALA A 93 2.35 -6.32 -11.08
N SER A 94 3.53 -6.89 -11.37
CA SER A 94 4.80 -6.26 -11.05
C SER A 94 5.24 -5.36 -12.19
N MET A 95 5.30 -4.04 -11.94
CA MET A 95 5.65 -3.00 -12.91
C MET A 95 6.79 -2.12 -12.38
N ARG A 96 7.69 -2.72 -11.61
CA ARG A 96 8.81 -2.00 -10.99
C ARG A 96 9.66 -1.33 -12.05
N ARG A 97 9.91 -0.01 -11.88
CA ARG A 97 10.69 0.82 -12.82
C ARG A 97 10.15 0.82 -14.26
N ALA A 98 8.88 0.49 -14.46
CA ALA A 98 8.27 0.59 -15.77
C ALA A 98 8.22 2.05 -16.26
N ASP A 99 8.36 2.24 -17.56
CA ASP A 99 8.23 3.56 -18.21
C ASP A 99 6.80 3.73 -18.73
N LEU A 100 5.98 4.45 -17.99
CA LEU A 100 4.57 4.77 -18.29
C LEU A 100 4.40 6.23 -18.73
N ARG A 101 5.48 6.93 -19.10
CA ARG A 101 5.40 8.33 -19.48
C ARG A 101 4.45 8.56 -20.65
N GLY A 102 3.56 9.53 -20.49
CA GLY A 102 2.56 9.88 -21.50
C GLY A 102 1.55 8.77 -21.81
N SER A 103 1.45 7.72 -21.01
CA SER A 103 0.45 6.66 -21.18
C SER A 103 -0.94 7.09 -20.75
N CYS A 104 -1.96 6.38 -21.26
CA CYS A 104 -3.35 6.54 -20.85
C CYS A 104 -3.78 5.33 -20.01
N LEU A 105 -4.03 5.55 -18.71
CA LEU A 105 -4.50 4.57 -17.75
C LEU A 105 -5.97 4.82 -17.34
N ARG A 106 -6.75 5.54 -18.14
CA ARG A 106 -8.13 5.88 -17.79
C ARG A 106 -8.97 4.63 -17.50
N GLY A 107 -9.53 4.57 -16.30
CA GLY A 107 -10.33 3.43 -15.85
C GLY A 107 -9.58 2.10 -15.80
N ALA A 108 -8.25 2.10 -15.83
CA ALA A 108 -7.46 0.89 -15.65
C ALA A 108 -7.52 0.42 -14.19
N ASP A 109 -7.42 -0.89 -13.99
CA ASP A 109 -7.32 -1.52 -12.68
C ASP A 109 -5.86 -1.90 -12.39
N LEU A 110 -5.24 -1.21 -11.42
CA LEU A 110 -3.90 -1.46 -10.91
C LEU A 110 -3.95 -1.86 -9.42
N THR A 111 -5.07 -2.42 -8.97
CA THR A 111 -5.24 -2.84 -7.57
C THR A 111 -4.11 -3.76 -7.14
N GLY A 112 -3.40 -3.39 -6.08
CA GLY A 112 -2.27 -4.16 -5.54
C GLY A 112 -1.05 -4.28 -6.45
N ALA A 113 -0.98 -3.55 -7.57
CA ALA A 113 0.18 -3.58 -8.47
C ALA A 113 1.44 -2.98 -7.82
N ASP A 114 2.61 -3.48 -8.18
CA ASP A 114 3.90 -2.95 -7.72
C ASP A 114 4.51 -2.02 -8.79
N LEU A 115 4.37 -0.71 -8.59
CA LEU A 115 4.92 0.36 -9.43
C LEU A 115 6.12 1.05 -8.75
N PHE A 116 6.88 0.34 -7.93
CA PHE A 116 8.05 0.88 -7.27
C PHE A 116 9.01 1.54 -8.29
N GLU A 117 9.36 2.81 -8.08
CA GLU A 117 10.21 3.63 -8.97
C GLU A 117 9.69 3.77 -10.42
N ALA A 118 8.43 3.46 -10.72
CA ALA A 118 7.86 3.65 -12.05
C ALA A 118 7.78 5.14 -12.44
N ASP A 119 7.82 5.42 -13.74
CA ASP A 119 7.79 6.78 -14.29
C ASP A 119 6.48 7.03 -15.04
N LEU A 120 5.59 7.85 -14.45
CA LEU A 120 4.29 8.23 -15.00
C LEU A 120 4.23 9.74 -15.33
N ARG A 121 5.37 10.36 -15.60
CA ARG A 121 5.39 11.78 -15.97
C ARG A 121 4.85 11.99 -17.40
N GLU A 122 4.75 13.25 -17.78
CA GLU A 122 4.51 13.59 -19.19
C GLU A 122 5.61 13.01 -20.10
N GLY A 123 5.23 12.62 -21.30
CA GLY A 123 6.12 12.13 -22.32
C GLY A 123 5.94 12.90 -23.63
N SER A 124 7.04 13.19 -24.34
CA SER A 124 6.99 13.78 -25.67
C SER A 124 7.23 12.71 -26.71
N ILE A 125 6.25 12.45 -27.57
CA ILE A 125 6.35 11.48 -28.66
C ILE A 125 6.78 12.23 -29.92
N ALA A 126 7.92 11.85 -30.50
CA ALA A 126 8.29 12.27 -31.86
C ALA A 126 7.59 11.33 -32.86
N ALA A 127 6.66 11.83 -33.67
CA ALA A 127 6.09 11.05 -34.74
C ALA A 127 6.99 11.13 -35.97
N VAL A 128 7.27 9.99 -36.64
CA VAL A 128 8.03 9.91 -37.86
C VAL A 128 7.07 10.01 -39.06
N ASP A 129 7.14 11.09 -39.82
CA ASP A 129 6.43 11.18 -41.08
C ASP A 129 7.22 10.38 -42.15
N LYS A 130 6.61 9.29 -42.65
CA LYS A 130 7.20 8.39 -43.65
C LYS A 130 7.50 9.07 -45.01
N GLY A 131 7.06 10.32 -45.21
CA GLY A 131 7.20 11.02 -46.48
C GLY A 131 8.28 12.09 -46.58
N ARG A 132 8.78 12.63 -45.44
CA ARG A 132 9.63 13.83 -45.44
C ARG A 132 10.83 13.84 -44.48
N GLY A 133 11.25 12.67 -43.98
CA GLY A 133 12.35 12.58 -43.01
C GLY A 133 11.93 13.01 -41.59
N LEU A 134 12.88 13.05 -40.68
CA LEU A 134 12.64 13.52 -39.28
C LEU A 134 12.13 14.96 -39.30
N ARG A 135 10.81 15.14 -39.26
CA ARG A 135 10.23 16.38 -38.76
C ARG A 135 10.18 16.25 -37.24
N LEU A 136 10.80 17.18 -36.54
CA LEU A 136 10.40 17.56 -35.19
C LEU A 136 8.95 17.99 -35.31
N LEU A 137 8.03 17.02 -35.21
CA LEU A 137 6.62 17.29 -35.09
C LEU A 137 6.41 18.00 -33.77
N GLU A 138 5.46 18.93 -33.78
CA GLU A 138 5.00 19.62 -32.58
C GLU A 138 5.06 18.66 -31.40
N HIS A 139 5.83 19.05 -30.38
CA HIS A 139 5.92 18.27 -29.14
C HIS A 139 4.52 18.17 -28.56
N VAL A 140 3.79 17.15 -28.93
CA VAL A 140 2.56 16.81 -28.21
C VAL A 140 3.01 16.23 -26.89
N ASN A 141 3.17 17.11 -25.89
CA ASN A 141 3.37 16.69 -24.52
C ASN A 141 2.11 15.92 -24.12
N LYS A 142 2.21 14.61 -24.07
CA LYS A 142 1.16 13.77 -23.51
C LYS A 142 1.40 13.69 -22.02
N VAL A 143 0.44 14.21 -21.26
CA VAL A 143 0.36 14.01 -19.82
C VAL A 143 -0.07 12.55 -19.58
N ALA A 144 0.52 11.89 -18.61
CA ALA A 144 -0.02 10.59 -18.19
C ALA A 144 -1.41 10.80 -17.55
N GLU A 145 -2.39 10.03 -18.03
CA GLU A 145 -3.79 10.15 -17.65
C GLU A 145 -4.24 8.91 -16.90
N ALA A 146 -4.70 9.09 -15.66
CA ALA A 146 -5.20 8.03 -14.80
C ALA A 146 -6.59 8.36 -14.20
N GLN A 147 -7.41 9.12 -14.94
CA GLN A 147 -8.76 9.48 -14.45
C GLN A 147 -9.59 8.21 -14.21
N GLY A 148 -10.13 8.11 -13.00
CA GLY A 148 -10.94 6.98 -12.59
C GLY A 148 -10.21 5.63 -12.60
N ALA A 149 -8.89 5.63 -12.64
CA ALA A 149 -8.11 4.40 -12.46
C ALA A 149 -8.17 3.94 -11.00
N THR A 150 -8.11 2.63 -10.78
CA THR A 150 -8.01 2.03 -9.45
C THR A 150 -6.56 1.66 -9.16
N LEU A 151 -5.97 2.29 -8.15
CA LEU A 151 -4.62 2.03 -7.64
C LEU A 151 -4.69 1.62 -6.15
N ALA A 152 -5.83 1.08 -5.73
CA ALA A 152 -6.05 0.70 -4.34
C ALA A 152 -4.99 -0.29 -3.85
N GLY A 153 -4.26 0.09 -2.80
CA GLY A 153 -3.16 -0.70 -2.23
C GLY A 153 -1.98 -0.95 -3.15
N ALA A 154 -1.87 -0.22 -4.26
CA ALA A 154 -0.70 -0.31 -5.13
C ALA A 154 0.56 0.23 -4.44
N ASN A 155 1.71 -0.34 -4.76
CA ASN A 155 3.00 0.18 -4.32
C ASN A 155 3.53 1.19 -5.35
N LEU A 156 3.48 2.46 -5.00
CA LEU A 156 3.97 3.60 -5.79
C LEU A 156 5.17 4.28 -5.08
N GLU A 157 5.85 3.56 -4.18
CA GLU A 157 7.01 4.13 -3.48
C GLU A 157 8.06 4.61 -4.48
N ARG A 158 8.54 5.86 -4.28
CA ARG A 158 9.55 6.53 -5.09
C ARG A 158 9.18 6.69 -6.57
N SER A 159 7.93 6.46 -6.95
CA SER A 159 7.45 6.67 -8.31
C SER A 159 7.44 8.15 -8.71
N LYS A 160 7.49 8.41 -10.01
CA LYS A 160 7.50 9.76 -10.59
C LYS A 160 6.15 10.03 -11.23
N LEU A 161 5.31 10.79 -10.54
CA LEU A 161 3.92 11.13 -10.88
C LEU A 161 3.74 12.63 -11.15
N SER A 162 4.83 13.39 -11.34
CA SER A 162 4.73 14.84 -11.54
C SER A 162 3.91 15.17 -12.79
N GLY A 163 2.90 16.03 -12.61
CA GLY A 163 2.00 16.46 -13.68
C GLY A 163 0.95 15.42 -14.09
N ILE A 164 0.84 14.26 -13.42
CA ILE A 164 -0.20 13.27 -13.73
C ILE A 164 -1.61 13.87 -13.60
N VAL A 165 -2.53 13.46 -14.46
CA VAL A 165 -3.96 13.79 -14.35
C VAL A 165 -4.71 12.54 -13.88
N ALA A 166 -5.05 12.49 -12.59
CA ALA A 166 -5.67 11.34 -11.93
C ALA A 166 -6.98 11.70 -11.21
N VAL A 167 -7.79 12.57 -11.84
CA VAL A 167 -9.06 12.99 -11.27
C VAL A 167 -9.97 11.80 -10.97
N ARG A 168 -10.50 11.72 -9.74
CA ARG A 168 -11.35 10.62 -9.24
C ARG A 168 -10.69 9.24 -9.30
N ALA A 169 -9.38 9.17 -9.30
CA ALA A 169 -8.68 7.89 -9.16
C ALA A 169 -8.77 7.40 -7.71
N ASP A 170 -8.73 6.10 -7.55
CA ASP A 170 -8.70 5.43 -6.25
C ASP A 170 -7.26 5.07 -5.88
N PHE A 171 -6.69 5.76 -4.91
CA PHE A 171 -5.40 5.50 -4.29
C PHE A 171 -5.57 5.02 -2.84
N SER A 172 -6.73 4.51 -2.48
CA SER A 172 -6.98 4.03 -1.11
C SER A 172 -5.94 2.99 -0.71
N ASP A 173 -5.37 3.14 0.50
CA ASP A 173 -4.30 2.28 1.02
C ASP A 173 -3.03 2.18 0.15
N ALA A 174 -2.86 3.01 -0.88
CA ALA A 174 -1.67 2.98 -1.73
C ALA A 174 -0.43 3.44 -0.97
N ILE A 175 0.73 2.87 -1.31
CA ILE A 175 2.03 3.25 -0.76
C ILE A 175 2.67 4.26 -1.71
N LEU A 176 2.56 5.55 -1.37
CA LEU A 176 3.12 6.68 -2.13
C LEU A 176 4.35 7.29 -1.43
N LYS A 177 5.02 6.51 -0.59
CA LYS A 177 6.20 6.96 0.17
C LYS A 177 7.27 7.48 -0.79
N ASP A 178 7.80 8.69 -0.49
CA ASP A 178 8.81 9.37 -1.29
C ASP A 178 8.44 9.59 -2.78
N ALA A 179 7.17 9.44 -3.15
CA ALA A 179 6.70 9.66 -4.51
C ALA A 179 6.75 11.14 -4.91
N LYS A 180 6.97 11.42 -6.20
CA LYS A 180 6.99 12.78 -6.76
C LYS A 180 5.67 13.10 -7.44
N LEU A 181 4.82 13.89 -6.79
CA LEU A 181 3.48 14.29 -7.23
C LEU A 181 3.39 15.80 -7.55
N VAL A 182 4.54 16.40 -7.88
CA VAL A 182 4.62 17.84 -8.15
C VAL A 182 3.64 18.24 -9.26
N ARG A 183 2.77 19.21 -9.00
CA ARG A 183 1.71 19.69 -9.91
C ARG A 183 0.76 18.60 -10.41
N ALA A 184 0.62 17.48 -9.68
CA ALA A 184 -0.35 16.44 -10.01
C ALA A 184 -1.79 16.97 -9.86
N ASN A 185 -2.69 16.57 -10.76
CA ASN A 185 -4.12 16.85 -10.64
C ASN A 185 -4.81 15.63 -10.01
N LEU A 186 -5.04 15.70 -8.70
CA LEU A 186 -5.58 14.66 -7.83
C LEU A 186 -6.98 15.00 -7.31
N LYS A 187 -7.72 15.82 -8.06
CA LYS A 187 -9.07 16.28 -7.65
C LYS A 187 -9.98 15.08 -7.40
N GLN A 188 -10.69 15.14 -6.26
CA GLN A 188 -11.69 14.15 -5.88
C GLN A 188 -11.16 12.70 -5.84
N CYS A 189 -9.83 12.51 -5.70
CA CYS A 189 -9.25 11.18 -5.50
C CYS A 189 -9.67 10.61 -4.15
N ASP A 190 -9.80 9.30 -4.09
CA ASP A 190 -9.82 8.56 -2.84
C ASP A 190 -8.36 8.22 -2.46
N MET A 191 -7.87 8.80 -1.36
CA MET A 191 -6.55 8.55 -0.79
C MET A 191 -6.68 8.11 0.68
N ASN A 192 -7.87 7.59 1.05
CA ASN A 192 -8.11 7.08 2.40
C ASN A 192 -7.07 6.02 2.77
N GLY A 193 -6.42 6.17 3.91
CA GLY A 193 -5.39 5.25 4.38
C GLY A 193 -4.09 5.26 3.57
N ALA A 194 -3.95 6.09 2.53
CA ALA A 194 -2.75 6.14 1.70
C ALA A 194 -1.52 6.59 2.51
N ASN A 195 -0.36 5.99 2.22
CA ASN A 195 0.91 6.38 2.83
C ASN A 195 1.69 7.32 1.90
N LEU A 196 1.61 8.62 2.20
CA LEU A 196 2.29 9.72 1.49
C LEU A 196 3.54 10.21 2.24
N GLN A 197 4.11 9.40 3.14
CA GLN A 197 5.31 9.79 3.91
C GLN A 197 6.44 10.24 2.97
N GLY A 198 6.97 11.45 3.21
CA GLY A 198 8.06 12.01 2.40
C GLY A 198 7.68 12.35 0.95
N ALA A 199 6.43 12.20 0.54
CA ALA A 199 5.99 12.54 -0.81
C ALA A 199 6.10 14.03 -1.11
N ASP A 200 6.37 14.39 -2.37
CA ASP A 200 6.42 15.77 -2.83
C ASP A 200 5.14 16.10 -3.60
N LEU A 201 4.23 16.80 -2.93
CA LEU A 201 2.94 17.25 -3.45
C LEU A 201 2.97 18.73 -3.86
N SER A 202 4.15 19.35 -4.01
CA SER A 202 4.28 20.78 -4.30
C SER A 202 3.42 21.19 -5.51
N GLY A 203 2.52 22.14 -5.29
CA GLY A 203 1.60 22.65 -6.32
C GLY A 203 0.57 21.64 -6.83
N ALA A 204 0.39 20.49 -6.18
CA ALA A 204 -0.65 19.53 -6.52
C ALA A 204 -2.05 20.05 -6.19
N ASP A 205 -3.06 19.58 -6.92
CA ASP A 205 -4.46 19.92 -6.68
C ASP A 205 -5.19 18.69 -6.11
N LEU A 206 -5.44 18.72 -4.81
CA LEU A 206 -6.16 17.72 -4.02
C LEU A 206 -7.59 18.18 -3.68
N SER A 207 -8.13 19.16 -4.40
CA SER A 207 -9.45 19.69 -4.07
C SER A 207 -10.53 18.60 -4.08
N GLY A 208 -11.26 18.50 -2.98
CA GLY A 208 -12.29 17.48 -2.75
C GLY A 208 -11.78 16.04 -2.59
N ALA A 209 -10.47 15.84 -2.44
CA ALA A 209 -9.91 14.50 -2.20
C ALA A 209 -10.26 13.96 -0.80
N ASP A 210 -10.33 12.66 -0.68
CA ASP A 210 -10.49 11.95 0.59
C ASP A 210 -9.14 11.49 1.11
N LEU A 211 -8.58 12.22 2.09
CA LEU A 211 -7.28 11.94 2.73
C LEU A 211 -7.46 11.39 4.16
N ARG A 212 -8.66 10.94 4.50
CA ARG A 212 -8.90 10.39 5.84
C ARG A 212 -7.94 9.23 6.12
N ASP A 213 -7.44 9.20 7.36
CA ASP A 213 -6.50 8.17 7.80
C ASP A 213 -5.21 8.06 6.97
N SER A 214 -4.93 8.98 6.06
CA SER A 214 -3.68 9.00 5.30
C SER A 214 -2.48 9.39 6.17
N VAL A 215 -1.27 9.18 5.66
CA VAL A 215 -0.02 9.54 6.33
C VAL A 215 0.75 10.54 5.48
N LEU A 216 0.88 11.77 5.97
CA LEU A 216 1.55 12.91 5.31
C LEU A 216 2.82 13.36 6.05
N ILE A 217 3.37 12.52 6.94
CA ILE A 217 4.57 12.84 7.72
C ILE A 217 5.75 13.07 6.76
N GLY A 218 6.41 14.22 6.88
CA GLY A 218 7.52 14.62 5.99
C GLY A 218 7.10 14.93 4.56
N ALA A 219 5.81 14.96 4.25
CA ALA A 219 5.33 15.31 2.92
C ALA A 219 5.50 16.81 2.65
N THR A 220 5.96 17.17 1.45
CA THR A 220 6.03 18.55 1.01
C THR A 220 4.72 18.95 0.35
N ILE A 221 3.95 19.86 1.00
CA ILE A 221 2.63 20.33 0.55
C ILE A 221 2.62 21.80 0.14
N TYR A 222 3.79 22.35 -0.20
CA TYR A 222 3.89 23.76 -0.56
C TYR A 222 3.07 24.10 -1.81
N GLY A 223 2.17 25.08 -1.70
CA GLY A 223 1.30 25.50 -2.80
C GLY A 223 0.27 24.44 -3.25
N CYS A 224 0.05 23.42 -2.44
CA CYS A 224 -0.97 22.40 -2.68
C CYS A 224 -2.38 23.02 -2.45
N ASN A 225 -3.32 22.70 -3.34
CA ASN A 225 -4.72 23.04 -3.14
C ASN A 225 -5.45 21.87 -2.46
N VAL A 226 -5.93 22.09 -1.24
CA VAL A 226 -6.67 21.10 -0.43
C VAL A 226 -8.12 21.53 -0.16
N ASP A 227 -8.69 22.44 -0.96
CA ASP A 227 -10.04 22.96 -0.75
C ASP A 227 -11.07 21.82 -0.74
N GLY A 228 -11.81 21.69 0.34
CA GLY A 228 -12.82 20.65 0.52
C GLY A 228 -12.27 19.23 0.63
N ALA A 229 -10.97 19.07 0.82
CA ALA A 229 -10.38 17.76 1.13
C ALA A 229 -10.78 17.31 2.55
N LYS A 230 -11.00 16.00 2.72
CA LYS A 230 -11.29 15.39 4.03
C LYS A 230 -10.00 14.90 4.65
N MET A 231 -9.69 15.37 5.85
CA MET A 231 -8.40 15.12 6.53
C MET A 231 -8.54 14.41 7.89
N GLU A 232 -9.75 13.96 8.25
CA GLU A 232 -9.99 13.33 9.55
C GLU A 232 -9.07 12.09 9.74
N GLY A 233 -8.33 12.06 10.84
CA GLY A 233 -7.38 10.97 11.14
C GLY A 233 -6.12 10.95 10.28
N ALA A 234 -5.90 11.94 9.41
CA ALA A 234 -4.66 12.07 8.66
C ALA A 234 -3.49 12.43 9.59
N LEU A 235 -2.35 11.76 9.44
CA LEU A 235 -1.14 12.03 10.22
C LEU A 235 -0.22 13.00 9.46
N THR A 236 0.05 14.15 10.06
CA THR A 236 1.01 15.14 9.56
C THR A 236 2.21 15.26 10.51
N ASP A 237 3.17 16.13 10.21
CA ASP A 237 4.29 16.42 11.12
C ASP A 237 3.84 17.09 12.41
N GLN A 238 2.69 17.76 12.38
CA GLN A 238 2.14 18.37 13.58
C GLN A 238 1.51 17.30 14.47
N PRO A 239 1.80 17.30 15.78
CA PRO A 239 1.15 16.40 16.73
C PRO A 239 -0.36 16.60 16.72
N ILE A 240 -1.11 15.52 16.86
CA ILE A 240 -2.56 15.52 16.99
C ILE A 240 -2.89 15.41 18.48
N GLY A 241 -3.72 16.30 19.02
CA GLY A 241 -4.16 16.24 20.42
C GLY A 241 -3.64 17.43 21.26
N GLN A 242 -3.73 17.29 22.60
CA GLN A 242 -3.20 18.31 23.51
C GLN A 242 -1.72 18.54 23.23
N ASP A 243 -1.26 19.79 23.39
CA ASP A 243 0.13 20.20 23.19
C ASP A 243 1.10 19.27 23.93
N VAL A 244 1.65 18.34 23.17
CA VAL A 244 2.41 17.19 23.63
C VAL A 244 3.88 17.56 23.86
N ALA A 245 4.31 18.74 23.37
CA ALA A 245 5.70 19.19 23.44
C ALA A 245 6.25 19.26 24.88
N ASP A 246 5.38 19.37 25.87
CA ASP A 246 5.76 19.56 27.29
C ASP A 246 5.50 18.32 28.16
N MET A 247 4.95 17.21 27.63
CA MET A 247 4.69 16.01 28.42
C MET A 247 5.94 15.13 28.49
N PRO A 248 6.40 14.75 29.70
CA PRO A 248 7.61 13.94 29.87
C PRO A 248 7.33 12.45 29.59
N TYR A 249 6.92 12.12 28.35
CA TYR A 249 6.53 10.74 27.99
C TYR A 249 7.62 9.71 28.26
N ASP A 250 8.89 10.05 28.01
CA ASP A 250 10.02 9.16 28.32
C ASP A 250 10.07 8.81 29.80
N GLN A 251 9.85 9.81 30.68
CA GLN A 251 9.79 9.57 32.12
C GLN A 251 8.56 8.76 32.50
N MET A 252 7.39 9.09 31.96
CA MET A 252 6.14 8.37 32.23
C MET A 252 6.23 6.89 31.83
N ILE A 253 6.82 6.58 30.68
CA ILE A 253 7.06 5.21 30.22
C ILE A 253 8.03 4.49 31.17
N SER A 254 9.10 5.16 31.60
CA SER A 254 10.09 4.61 32.53
C SER A 254 9.47 4.33 33.91
N ASP A 255 8.66 5.26 34.40
CA ASP A 255 7.95 5.10 35.69
C ASP A 255 6.94 3.95 35.64
N HIS A 256 6.20 3.78 34.51
CA HIS A 256 5.31 2.64 34.32
C HIS A 256 6.09 1.32 34.28
N ALA A 257 7.22 1.28 33.56
CA ALA A 257 8.05 0.10 33.50
C ALA A 257 8.58 -0.29 34.90
N LEU A 258 9.05 0.68 35.67
CA LEU A 258 9.50 0.49 37.06
C LEU A 258 8.36 -0.02 37.95
N TRP A 259 7.15 0.55 37.79
CA TRP A 259 5.95 0.08 38.50
C TRP A 259 5.65 -1.39 38.17
N CYS A 260 5.74 -1.80 36.89
CA CYS A 260 5.56 -3.19 36.48
C CYS A 260 6.67 -4.11 37.05
N GLU A 261 7.92 -3.65 37.07
CA GLU A 261 9.08 -4.43 37.56
C GLU A 261 9.05 -4.69 39.06
N THR A 262 8.59 -3.69 39.81
CA THR A 262 8.57 -3.73 41.29
C THR A 262 7.24 -4.25 41.83
N GLY A 263 6.29 -4.61 40.98
CA GLY A 263 4.95 -5.03 41.41
C GLY A 263 4.17 -3.91 42.10
N GLY A 264 4.42 -2.66 41.72
CA GLY A 264 3.76 -1.47 42.24
C GLY A 264 4.45 -0.83 43.45
N ALA A 265 5.62 -1.31 43.85
CA ALA A 265 6.37 -0.72 44.99
C ALA A 265 7.04 0.62 44.64
N GLU A 266 7.49 0.78 43.40
CA GLU A 266 8.14 2.00 42.88
C GLU A 266 7.53 2.33 41.50
N GLY A 267 7.73 3.58 41.06
CA GLY A 267 7.15 4.08 39.82
C GLY A 267 5.64 4.40 39.93
N SER A 268 4.98 4.57 38.80
CA SER A 268 3.54 4.83 38.76
C SER A 268 2.93 4.32 37.45
N PRO A 269 1.68 3.81 37.48
CA PRO A 269 0.99 3.43 36.25
C PRO A 269 0.70 4.68 35.42
N SER A 270 0.99 4.63 34.12
CA SER A 270 0.79 5.74 33.20
C SER A 270 -0.40 5.50 32.27
N HIS A 271 -1.07 6.61 31.90
CA HIS A 271 -2.18 6.64 30.98
C HIS A 271 -1.80 7.53 29.80
N PHE A 272 -1.91 6.97 28.59
CA PHE A 272 -1.57 7.65 27.33
C PHE A 272 -2.78 7.73 26.41
N ASP A 273 -3.99 7.67 26.96
CA ASP A 273 -5.21 7.69 26.15
C ASP A 273 -5.28 8.97 25.30
N GLY A 274 -5.38 8.82 23.96
CA GLY A 274 -5.39 9.89 22.99
C GLY A 274 -4.05 10.63 22.77
N ALA A 275 -2.97 10.17 23.42
CA ALA A 275 -1.67 10.83 23.30
C ALA A 275 -0.98 10.55 21.95
N ASP A 276 -0.25 11.53 21.43
CA ASP A 276 0.65 11.34 20.31
C ASP A 276 2.04 10.92 20.79
N LEU A 277 2.33 9.63 20.70
CA LEU A 277 3.53 9.01 21.24
C LEU A 277 4.63 8.80 20.18
N ARG A 278 4.48 9.38 18.98
CA ARG A 278 5.49 9.28 17.90
C ARG A 278 6.87 9.81 18.31
N ALA A 279 6.90 10.79 19.22
CA ALA A 279 8.14 11.36 19.75
C ALA A 279 9.00 10.34 20.52
N LEU A 280 8.39 9.31 21.13
CA LEU A 280 9.11 8.26 21.87
C LEU A 280 10.09 7.47 21.02
N LYS A 281 9.84 7.38 19.70
CA LYS A 281 10.63 6.61 18.73
C LYS A 281 10.79 5.13 19.08
N SER A 282 11.09 4.76 20.32
CA SER A 282 11.31 3.38 20.76
C SER A 282 10.86 3.13 22.20
N ILE A 283 10.09 2.05 22.37
CA ILE A 283 9.77 1.43 23.66
C ILE A 283 10.13 -0.06 23.63
N LYS A 284 11.18 -0.40 22.87
CA LYS A 284 11.68 -1.76 22.70
C LYS A 284 12.00 -2.43 24.02
N GLY A 285 11.40 -3.60 24.27
CA GLY A 285 11.64 -4.43 25.44
C GLY A 285 11.10 -3.88 26.77
N TYR A 286 10.45 -2.73 26.79
CA TYR A 286 9.87 -2.18 28.02
C TYR A 286 8.76 -3.06 28.58
N LYS A 287 8.68 -3.12 29.91
CA LYS A 287 7.58 -3.79 30.64
C LYS A 287 6.42 -2.83 30.83
N LEU A 288 5.39 -2.97 30.02
CA LEU A 288 4.24 -2.07 29.95
C LEU A 288 2.92 -2.84 30.14
N THR A 289 2.94 -3.84 31.02
CA THR A 289 1.77 -4.67 31.33
C THR A 289 0.60 -3.81 31.83
N GLY A 290 -0.57 -3.96 31.23
CA GLY A 290 -1.77 -3.21 31.60
C GLY A 290 -1.75 -1.73 31.21
N LEU A 291 -0.82 -1.30 30.35
CA LEU A 291 -0.75 0.07 29.82
C LEU A 291 -2.11 0.52 29.26
N SER A 292 -2.57 1.73 29.62
CA SER A 292 -3.71 2.38 28.98
C SER A 292 -3.21 3.38 27.92
N ALA A 293 -3.55 3.13 26.67
CA ALA A 293 -3.18 3.98 25.53
C ALA A 293 -4.26 3.91 24.43
N LYS A 294 -5.53 4.06 24.85
CA LYS A 294 -6.68 4.04 23.96
C LYS A 294 -6.64 5.25 23.02
N GLY A 295 -6.81 4.97 21.72
CA GLY A 295 -6.73 6.03 20.71
C GLY A 295 -5.37 6.73 20.61
N ALA A 296 -4.34 6.25 21.29
CA ALA A 296 -3.00 6.82 21.21
C ALA A 296 -2.36 6.59 19.84
N ILE A 297 -1.44 7.48 19.45
CA ILE A 297 -0.75 7.42 18.15
C ILE A 297 0.68 6.95 18.37
N PHE A 298 0.96 5.72 17.95
CA PHE A 298 2.31 5.11 17.98
C PHE A 298 2.94 5.00 16.58
N TYR A 299 2.37 5.60 15.57
CA TYR A 299 2.83 5.42 14.19
C TYR A 299 4.36 5.35 14.07
N GLY A 300 4.89 4.23 13.54
CA GLY A 300 6.31 4.03 13.30
C GLY A 300 7.18 3.84 14.55
N VAL A 301 6.60 3.71 15.74
CA VAL A 301 7.35 3.48 16.98
C VAL A 301 7.94 2.07 16.99
N GLU A 302 9.18 1.95 17.44
CA GLU A 302 9.89 0.69 17.65
C GLU A 302 9.43 0.05 18.96
N MET A 303 8.71 -1.10 18.87
CA MET A 303 8.09 -1.79 20.01
C MET A 303 8.54 -3.27 20.08
N GLU A 304 9.66 -3.64 19.43
CA GLU A 304 10.14 -5.01 19.42
C GLU A 304 10.32 -5.55 20.83
N GLY A 305 9.69 -6.70 21.12
CA GLY A 305 9.80 -7.36 22.42
C GLY A 305 9.16 -6.60 23.59
N ALA A 306 8.41 -5.52 23.34
CA ALA A 306 7.68 -4.81 24.39
C ALA A 306 6.67 -5.74 25.07
N GLN A 307 6.56 -5.66 26.41
CA GLN A 307 5.65 -6.47 27.21
C GLN A 307 4.35 -5.68 27.46
N LEU A 308 3.35 -5.94 26.65
CA LEU A 308 2.07 -5.23 26.60
C LEU A 308 0.88 -6.14 27.00
N GLN A 309 1.14 -7.12 27.88
CA GLN A 309 0.09 -8.04 28.32
C GLN A 309 -1.06 -7.27 28.97
N GLY A 310 -2.27 -7.56 28.51
CA GLY A 310 -3.48 -6.90 29.02
C GLY A 310 -3.56 -5.39 28.75
N ALA A 311 -2.73 -4.85 27.89
CA ALA A 311 -2.76 -3.42 27.54
C ALA A 311 -4.08 -3.03 26.88
N HIS A 312 -4.53 -1.80 27.13
CA HIS A 312 -5.71 -1.18 26.56
C HIS A 312 -5.29 -0.30 25.38
N LEU A 313 -5.42 -0.84 24.18
CA LEU A 313 -5.00 -0.23 22.91
C LEU A 313 -6.18 -0.03 21.95
N GLU A 314 -7.41 0.06 22.49
CA GLU A 314 -8.63 0.25 21.70
C GLU A 314 -8.52 1.53 20.85
N GLY A 315 -8.71 1.40 19.54
CA GLY A 315 -8.61 2.51 18.60
C GLY A 315 -7.20 3.12 18.41
N ALA A 316 -6.16 2.55 19.04
CA ALA A 316 -4.80 3.07 18.91
C ALA A 316 -4.28 2.97 17.46
N ASP A 317 -3.48 3.95 17.06
CA ASP A 317 -2.80 3.95 15.76
C ASP A 317 -1.41 3.34 15.89
N LEU A 318 -1.29 2.08 15.51
CA LEU A 318 -0.07 1.27 15.56
C LEU A 318 0.47 1.01 14.14
N ARG A 319 0.04 1.80 13.14
CA ARG A 319 0.49 1.63 11.75
C ARG A 319 2.00 1.76 11.63
N ASN A 320 2.60 0.90 10.82
CA ASN A 320 4.05 0.85 10.56
C ASN A 320 4.92 0.68 11.83
N CYS A 321 4.37 0.23 12.96
CA CYS A 321 5.15 -0.12 14.15
C CYS A 321 5.91 -1.42 13.94
N ASN A 322 7.09 -1.52 14.54
CA ASN A 322 7.77 -2.79 14.73
C ASN A 322 7.33 -3.42 16.07
N LEU A 323 6.39 -4.35 16.00
CA LEU A 323 5.85 -5.13 17.13
C LEU A 323 6.40 -6.57 17.15
N ARG A 324 7.49 -6.80 16.45
CA ARG A 324 8.11 -8.12 16.39
C ARG A 324 8.39 -8.65 17.78
N ARG A 325 7.98 -9.90 18.08
CA ARG A 325 8.14 -10.53 19.40
C ARG A 325 7.51 -9.75 20.58
N ALA A 326 6.68 -8.75 20.32
CA ALA A 326 5.95 -8.08 21.39
C ALA A 326 4.98 -9.06 22.06
N ASP A 327 4.84 -8.94 23.38
CA ASP A 327 3.88 -9.75 24.14
C ASP A 327 2.59 -8.96 24.34
N LEU A 328 1.59 -9.27 23.54
CA LEU A 328 0.26 -8.67 23.50
C LEU A 328 -0.83 -9.63 24.04
N ARG A 329 -0.44 -10.67 24.78
CA ARG A 329 -1.42 -11.62 25.32
C ARG A 329 -2.46 -10.92 26.19
N GLY A 330 -3.73 -11.19 25.90
CA GLY A 330 -4.85 -10.55 26.60
C GLY A 330 -5.00 -9.05 26.36
N ALA A 331 -4.25 -8.45 25.41
CA ALA A 331 -4.39 -7.04 25.06
C ALA A 331 -5.72 -6.78 24.33
N ARG A 332 -6.26 -5.57 24.50
CA ARG A 332 -7.47 -5.09 23.85
C ARG A 332 -7.10 -4.14 22.73
N LEU A 333 -7.24 -4.61 21.49
CA LEU A 333 -6.90 -3.91 20.25
C LEU A 333 -8.15 -3.56 19.42
N ILE A 334 -9.33 -3.52 20.06
CA ILE A 334 -10.60 -3.29 19.36
C ILE A 334 -10.52 -2.02 18.53
N GLY A 335 -10.73 -2.13 17.20
CA GLY A 335 -10.68 -1.01 16.28
C GLY A 335 -9.31 -0.36 16.12
N ALA A 336 -8.22 -0.95 16.64
CA ALA A 336 -6.88 -0.42 16.44
C ALA A 336 -6.45 -0.50 14.97
N LYS A 337 -5.55 0.42 14.55
CA LYS A 337 -4.98 0.48 13.20
C LYS A 337 -3.58 -0.12 13.23
N LEU A 338 -3.39 -1.26 12.55
CA LEU A 338 -2.14 -2.03 12.50
C LEU A 338 -1.56 -2.11 11.08
N SER A 339 -2.17 -1.44 10.10
CA SER A 339 -1.76 -1.58 8.69
C SER A 339 -0.27 -1.34 8.51
N GLY A 340 0.41 -2.25 7.80
CA GLY A 340 1.83 -2.19 7.52
C GLY A 340 2.75 -2.43 8.72
N SER A 341 2.24 -2.82 9.89
CA SER A 341 3.07 -3.16 11.05
C SER A 341 3.74 -4.53 10.91
N ASP A 342 4.90 -4.67 11.53
CA ASP A 342 5.63 -5.95 11.65
C ASP A 342 5.26 -6.63 12.97
N MET A 343 4.43 -7.66 12.92
CA MET A 343 4.00 -8.45 14.09
C MET A 343 4.57 -9.87 14.05
N ARG A 344 5.67 -10.08 13.36
CA ARG A 344 6.33 -11.38 13.29
C ARG A 344 6.71 -11.88 14.67
N GLU A 345 6.39 -13.16 14.92
CA GLU A 345 6.69 -13.80 16.21
C GLU A 345 6.02 -13.12 17.43
N ALA A 346 5.07 -12.18 17.21
CA ALA A 346 4.33 -11.54 18.31
C ALA A 346 3.42 -12.54 19.03
N LEU A 347 3.24 -12.34 20.34
CA LEU A 347 2.40 -13.19 21.19
C LEU A 347 1.05 -12.51 21.39
N LEU A 348 0.00 -13.02 20.76
CA LEU A 348 -1.39 -12.57 20.86
C LEU A 348 -2.32 -13.71 21.36
N GLY A 349 -1.72 -14.77 21.88
CA GLY A 349 -2.49 -15.87 22.48
C GLY A 349 -3.16 -15.44 23.79
N PRO A 350 -3.86 -16.37 24.48
CA PRO A 350 -4.54 -16.05 25.71
C PRO A 350 -3.56 -15.78 26.87
N LEU A 351 -3.87 -14.75 27.67
CA LEU A 351 -3.17 -14.47 28.93
C LEU A 351 -3.80 -15.28 30.05
N MET A 352 -3.02 -16.08 30.74
CA MET A 352 -3.45 -16.80 31.94
C MET A 352 -3.54 -15.83 33.12
N ILE A 353 -4.74 -15.60 33.62
CA ILE A 353 -4.99 -14.76 34.83
C ILE A 353 -5.00 -15.64 36.07
N SER A 354 -5.57 -16.83 36.00
CA SER A 354 -5.59 -17.86 37.05
C SER A 354 -5.67 -19.25 36.43
N ALA A 355 -5.65 -20.31 37.21
CA ALA A 355 -5.74 -21.69 36.71
C ALA A 355 -6.99 -21.92 35.83
N ASP A 356 -8.09 -21.24 36.13
CA ASP A 356 -9.37 -21.43 35.44
C ASP A 356 -9.81 -20.21 34.59
N ARG A 357 -8.99 -19.17 34.55
CA ARG A 357 -9.35 -17.93 33.84
C ARG A 357 -8.27 -17.51 32.83
N VAL A 358 -8.66 -17.51 31.60
CA VAL A 358 -7.84 -16.99 30.49
C VAL A 358 -8.47 -15.72 29.92
N LEU A 359 -7.63 -14.79 29.47
CA LEU A 359 -8.04 -13.57 28.78
C LEU A 359 -7.48 -13.64 27.36
N PRO A 360 -8.33 -13.83 26.32
CA PRO A 360 -7.87 -13.78 24.93
C PRO A 360 -7.50 -12.35 24.54
N SER A 361 -6.62 -12.20 23.57
CA SER A 361 -6.44 -10.90 22.91
C SER A 361 -7.65 -10.58 22.03
N ASP A 362 -8.13 -9.33 22.11
CA ASP A 362 -9.30 -8.87 21.38
C ASP A 362 -8.89 -7.88 20.28
N MET A 363 -8.96 -8.35 19.04
CA MET A 363 -8.66 -7.62 17.81
C MET A 363 -9.93 -7.37 16.98
N THR A 364 -11.10 -7.33 17.63
CA THR A 364 -12.39 -7.08 16.98
C THR A 364 -12.33 -5.75 16.20
N ARG A 365 -12.72 -5.78 14.92
CA ARG A 365 -12.69 -4.62 14.00
C ARG A 365 -11.32 -3.96 13.82
N VAL A 366 -10.23 -4.66 14.09
CA VAL A 366 -8.90 -4.15 13.83
C VAL A 366 -8.73 -3.93 12.32
N ILE A 367 -7.99 -2.87 11.95
CA ILE A 367 -7.58 -2.61 10.57
C ILE A 367 -6.10 -3.00 10.45
N ALA A 368 -5.83 -4.18 9.88
CA ALA A 368 -4.50 -4.77 9.81
C ALA A 368 -4.07 -5.10 8.37
N LYS A 369 -4.38 -4.20 7.44
CA LYS A 369 -4.06 -4.36 6.02
C LYS A 369 -2.55 -4.43 5.78
N GLY A 370 -2.09 -5.47 5.08
CA GLY A 370 -0.66 -5.64 4.78
C GLY A 370 0.22 -5.87 6.00
N THR A 371 -0.34 -6.22 7.15
CA THR A 371 0.39 -6.54 8.39
C THR A 371 1.06 -7.90 8.27
N ASP A 372 2.30 -8.02 8.76
CA ASP A 372 3.01 -9.29 8.80
C ASP A 372 2.83 -9.98 10.16
N PHE A 373 1.97 -11.00 10.20
CA PHE A 373 1.75 -11.88 11.35
C PHE A 373 2.50 -13.21 11.24
N SER A 374 3.50 -13.32 10.35
CA SER A 374 4.18 -14.61 10.18
C SER A 374 4.80 -15.09 11.48
N HIS A 375 4.57 -16.37 11.78
CA HIS A 375 5.02 -17.04 13.01
C HIS A 375 4.45 -16.44 14.32
N ALA A 376 3.46 -15.56 14.26
CA ALA A 376 2.81 -15.04 15.47
C ALA A 376 1.97 -16.11 16.17
N ASP A 377 1.86 -16.03 17.50
CA ASP A 377 0.92 -16.82 18.29
C ASP A 377 -0.42 -16.09 18.39
N LEU A 378 -1.40 -16.54 17.63
CA LEU A 378 -2.76 -15.99 17.55
C LEU A 378 -3.79 -16.99 18.08
N ARG A 379 -3.37 -17.96 18.89
CA ARG A 379 -4.29 -18.95 19.46
C ARG A 379 -5.36 -18.26 20.29
N GLN A 380 -6.63 -18.61 20.04
CA GLN A 380 -7.80 -18.02 20.71
C GLN A 380 -7.92 -16.48 20.54
N ALA A 381 -7.19 -15.86 19.65
CA ALA A 381 -7.35 -14.44 19.37
C ALA A 381 -8.72 -14.17 18.74
N VAL A 382 -9.38 -13.08 19.16
CA VAL A 382 -10.69 -12.67 18.64
C VAL A 382 -10.47 -11.60 17.57
N MET A 383 -10.76 -11.92 16.30
CA MET A 383 -10.57 -11.04 15.15
C MET A 383 -11.89 -10.80 14.38
N LEU A 384 -13.00 -10.67 15.13
CA LEU A 384 -14.33 -10.46 14.56
C LEU A 384 -14.36 -9.19 13.71
N PHE A 385 -14.85 -9.31 12.46
CA PHE A 385 -15.00 -8.18 11.54
C PHE A 385 -13.71 -7.40 11.28
N ALA A 386 -12.54 -8.01 11.50
CA ALA A 386 -11.24 -7.40 11.22
C ALA A 386 -11.02 -7.24 9.71
N ASP A 387 -10.31 -6.17 9.30
CA ASP A 387 -9.81 -6.05 7.94
C ASP A 387 -8.36 -6.53 7.89
N LEU A 388 -8.17 -7.74 7.38
CA LEU A 388 -6.88 -8.44 7.28
C LEU A 388 -6.34 -8.47 5.84
N SER A 389 -6.91 -7.65 4.95
CA SER A 389 -6.55 -7.65 3.53
C SER A 389 -5.04 -7.58 3.31
N ARG A 390 -4.51 -8.42 2.44
CA ARG A 390 -3.10 -8.49 2.06
C ARG A 390 -2.13 -8.80 3.21
N SER A 391 -2.61 -9.23 4.38
CA SER A 391 -1.76 -9.63 5.51
C SER A 391 -1.11 -10.99 5.29
N ASN A 392 0.00 -11.21 6.00
CA ASN A 392 0.77 -12.44 5.93
C ASN A 392 0.66 -13.23 7.24
N PHE A 393 0.05 -14.42 7.20
CA PHE A 393 -0.09 -15.34 8.34
C PHE A 393 0.77 -16.61 8.19
N THR A 394 1.78 -16.59 7.32
CA THR A 394 2.63 -17.77 7.09
C THR A 394 3.25 -18.26 8.40
N GLY A 395 2.96 -19.51 8.77
CA GLY A 395 3.45 -20.10 10.02
C GLY A 395 2.82 -19.57 11.31
N ALA A 396 1.80 -18.73 11.23
CA ALA A 396 1.07 -18.26 12.42
C ALA A 396 0.28 -19.39 13.08
N GLN A 397 0.22 -19.39 14.42
CA GLN A 397 -0.56 -20.36 15.20
C GLN A 397 -1.99 -19.83 15.39
N MET A 398 -2.95 -20.38 14.64
CA MET A 398 -4.33 -19.89 14.55
C MET A 398 -5.36 -20.77 15.29
N ARG A 399 -4.91 -21.70 16.13
CA ARG A 399 -5.83 -22.64 16.81
C ARG A 399 -6.87 -21.90 17.63
N GLN A 400 -8.16 -22.14 17.34
CA GLN A 400 -9.31 -21.50 17.99
C GLN A 400 -9.35 -19.97 17.85
N ALA A 401 -8.63 -19.38 16.89
CA ALA A 401 -8.79 -17.97 16.54
C ALA A 401 -10.16 -17.77 15.87
N ASP A 402 -10.85 -16.67 16.22
CA ASP A 402 -12.16 -16.35 15.65
C ASP A 402 -12.03 -15.23 14.60
N LEU A 403 -12.22 -15.60 13.34
CA LEU A 403 -12.15 -14.72 12.16
C LEU A 403 -13.53 -14.43 11.58
N THR A 404 -14.61 -14.63 12.36
CA THR A 404 -15.98 -14.43 11.87
C THR A 404 -16.17 -13.01 11.35
N GLY A 405 -16.64 -12.90 10.10
CA GLY A 405 -16.86 -11.63 9.42
C GLY A 405 -15.58 -10.87 9.03
N ALA A 406 -14.39 -11.45 9.20
CA ALA A 406 -13.15 -10.78 8.80
C ALA A 406 -12.99 -10.71 7.27
N HIS A 407 -12.54 -9.55 6.78
CA HIS A 407 -12.19 -9.32 5.39
C HIS A 407 -10.77 -9.83 5.12
N ARG A 408 -10.61 -10.75 4.14
CA ARG A 408 -9.38 -11.53 3.93
C ARG A 408 -8.87 -11.49 2.49
N ALA A 409 -9.18 -10.45 1.72
CA ALA A 409 -8.73 -10.34 0.34
C ALA A 409 -7.19 -10.30 0.28
N GLY A 410 -6.58 -11.17 -0.54
CA GLY A 410 -5.11 -11.23 -0.73
C GLY A 410 -4.30 -11.68 0.48
N VAL A 411 -4.92 -12.28 1.51
CA VAL A 411 -4.21 -12.84 2.69
C VAL A 411 -3.37 -14.03 2.27
N ARG A 412 -2.15 -14.15 2.85
CA ARG A 412 -1.25 -15.30 2.66
C ARG A 412 -1.16 -16.11 3.95
N GLY A 413 -0.93 -17.44 3.80
CA GLY A 413 -0.64 -18.33 4.93
C GLY A 413 -1.85 -18.70 5.79
N LEU A 414 -3.06 -18.26 5.47
CA LEU A 414 -4.27 -18.85 6.00
C LEU A 414 -4.67 -20.00 5.07
N GLU A 415 -4.51 -21.24 5.52
CA GLU A 415 -5.19 -22.37 4.89
C GLU A 415 -6.69 -22.09 5.00
N GLN A 416 -7.40 -22.12 3.86
CA GLN A 416 -8.86 -22.05 3.90
C GLN A 416 -9.33 -23.28 4.70
N PRO A 417 -10.05 -23.12 5.83
CA PRO A 417 -10.74 -24.26 6.39
C PRO A 417 -11.73 -24.69 5.30
N LEU A 418 -11.63 -25.94 4.88
CA LEU A 418 -12.72 -26.60 4.17
C LEU A 418 -13.96 -26.37 5.03
N ILE A 419 -14.87 -25.52 4.55
CA ILE A 419 -16.20 -25.39 5.15
C ILE A 419 -16.84 -26.76 4.89
N THR A 420 -16.80 -27.64 5.88
CA THR A 420 -17.71 -28.76 5.94
C THR A 420 -19.03 -28.16 6.40
N ASP A 421 -19.90 -27.89 5.42
CA ASP A 421 -21.32 -27.68 5.68
C ASP A 421 -21.82 -28.89 6.45
N GLY A 422 -22.24 -28.67 7.68
CA GLY A 422 -22.94 -29.60 8.56
C GLY A 422 -24.31 -29.03 8.90
#